data_0b09c19bf95ce0fa7d41e0936735ff98
#
_entry.id   0b09c19bf95ce0fa7d41e0936735ff98
#
_cell.length_a   1.000
_cell.length_b   1.000
_cell.length_c   1.000
_cell.angle_alpha   90.00
_cell.angle_beta   90.00
_cell.angle_gamma   90.00
#
_symmetry.space_group_name_H-M   'P 1'
#
loop_
_entity.id
_entity.type
_entity.pdbx_description
1 polymer ?
#
loop_
_entity_poly.entity_id
_entity_poly.type
_entity_poly.pdbx_seq_one_letter_code
_entity_poly.pdbx_strand_id
1 'polypeptide(L)'
;MASESGDLLQHPRRNLGNRYRTQAQKFTRLAAKDTSRAEENMAWAEQNARQAILHDFTDQRNWQCLADIKLINGDGDGLNAVLEDVFIILGRDPELVDQLKDIDFLMVGVELLVAAFTRDPLDPDLWWEVISNTEKGQPDLVEQRITDFAQRCRRLDFSDQRANVIYGRRLERLREHGHTELFIELSRHLLAHRPNNHELWMELGRLYERRGEIDEAWSCYDHVQTILPHQTPRDDFLSRLKGAMDGEEKQPWSGPDITKRSTFLQQMESLSKRISKNPEL
;
A
#
# COMPACT_ATOMS: atom_id res chain seq x y z
N MET A 1 -12.32 -20.87 -3.78
CA MET A 1 -10.92 -20.83 -4.24
C MET A 1 -10.43 -19.43 -4.70
N ALA A 2 -11.28 -18.43 -4.80
CA ALA A 2 -10.88 -17.04 -5.15
C ALA A 2 -10.45 -16.18 -3.96
N SER A 3 -10.63 -16.65 -2.72
CA SER A 3 -10.36 -15.91 -1.48
C SER A 3 -8.87 -15.96 -1.05
N GLU A 4 -8.12 -16.99 -1.44
CA GLU A 4 -6.72 -17.15 -0.99
C GLU A 4 -5.73 -16.22 -1.70
N SER A 5 -6.00 -15.78 -2.93
CA SER A 5 -5.08 -14.90 -3.65
C SER A 5 -5.13 -13.45 -3.18
N GLY A 6 -6.28 -13.00 -2.66
CA GLY A 6 -6.43 -11.66 -2.09
C GLY A 6 -5.67 -11.46 -0.78
N ASP A 7 -5.64 -12.49 0.05
CA ASP A 7 -4.97 -12.47 1.36
C ASP A 7 -3.43 -12.48 1.25
N LEU A 8 -2.91 -13.09 0.17
CA LEU A 8 -1.47 -13.17 -0.10
C LEU A 8 -0.83 -11.79 -0.39
N LEU A 9 -1.60 -10.84 -0.92
CA LEU A 9 -1.13 -9.51 -1.28
C LEU A 9 -1.17 -8.52 -0.09
N GLN A 10 -2.01 -8.77 0.90
CA GLN A 10 -2.12 -7.90 2.09
C GLN A 10 -0.95 -8.11 3.07
N HIS A 11 -0.42 -9.33 3.14
CA HIS A 11 0.72 -9.67 4.00
C HIS A 11 1.96 -10.03 3.19
N PRO A 12 2.84 -9.06 2.87
CA PRO A 12 4.08 -9.37 2.19
C PRO A 12 4.89 -10.42 2.93
N ARG A 13 5.16 -11.52 2.24
CA ARG A 13 5.94 -12.64 2.78
C ARG A 13 7.43 -12.42 2.48
N ARG A 14 8.08 -11.49 3.20
CA ARG A 14 9.49 -11.09 2.98
C ARG A 14 10.44 -12.29 2.81
N ASN A 15 10.33 -13.30 3.67
CA ASN A 15 11.18 -14.48 3.60
C ASN A 15 11.02 -15.23 2.27
N LEU A 16 9.79 -15.31 1.79
CA LEU A 16 9.47 -16.01 0.54
C LEU A 16 9.90 -15.18 -0.67
N GLY A 17 9.63 -13.88 -0.67
CA GLY A 17 10.12 -12.92 -1.67
C GLY A 17 11.64 -12.96 -1.79
N ASN A 18 12.37 -12.90 -0.68
CA ASN A 18 13.82 -13.01 -0.65
C ASN A 18 14.34 -14.35 -1.22
N ARG A 19 13.67 -15.44 -0.90
CA ARG A 19 14.01 -16.77 -1.43
C ARG A 19 13.88 -16.82 -2.94
N TYR A 20 12.77 -16.35 -3.49
CA TYR A 20 12.55 -16.31 -4.93
C TYR A 20 13.53 -15.36 -5.63
N ARG A 21 13.80 -14.16 -5.08
CA ARG A 21 14.84 -13.26 -5.61
C ARG A 21 16.22 -13.93 -5.65
N THR A 22 16.60 -14.65 -4.60
CA THR A 22 17.86 -15.39 -4.56
C THR A 22 17.91 -16.48 -5.63
N GLN A 23 16.80 -17.18 -5.87
CA GLN A 23 16.70 -18.17 -6.96
C GLN A 23 16.80 -17.50 -8.34
N ALA A 24 16.13 -16.38 -8.55
CA ALA A 24 16.23 -15.61 -9.79
C ALA A 24 17.70 -15.24 -10.09
N GLN A 25 18.41 -14.66 -9.13
CA GLN A 25 19.82 -14.30 -9.26
C GLN A 25 20.72 -15.52 -9.52
N LYS A 26 20.39 -16.68 -8.93
CA LYS A 26 21.11 -17.93 -9.19
C LYS A 26 20.95 -18.37 -10.65
N PHE A 27 19.73 -18.36 -11.17
CA PHE A 27 19.49 -18.73 -12.56
C PHE A 27 20.10 -17.75 -13.56
N THR A 28 20.11 -16.45 -13.28
CA THR A 28 20.83 -15.45 -14.07
C THR A 28 22.33 -15.76 -14.16
N ARG A 29 22.95 -16.14 -13.03
CA ARG A 29 24.38 -16.55 -13.01
C ARG A 29 24.62 -17.86 -13.76
N LEU A 30 23.68 -18.81 -13.73
CA LEU A 30 23.78 -20.06 -14.49
C LEU A 30 23.67 -19.80 -15.99
N ALA A 31 22.76 -18.91 -16.44
CA ALA A 31 22.65 -18.51 -17.83
C ALA A 31 23.95 -17.92 -18.38
N ALA A 32 24.64 -17.10 -17.58
CA ALA A 32 25.94 -16.52 -17.96
C ALA A 32 27.06 -17.57 -18.04
N LYS A 33 26.96 -18.70 -17.31
CA LYS A 33 27.99 -19.74 -17.28
C LYS A 33 27.79 -20.84 -18.31
N ASP A 34 26.54 -21.17 -18.62
CA ASP A 34 26.15 -22.23 -19.55
C ASP A 34 25.32 -21.66 -20.67
N THR A 35 25.99 -21.31 -21.75
CA THR A 35 25.35 -20.73 -22.95
C THR A 35 24.41 -21.71 -23.66
N SER A 36 24.58 -23.03 -23.48
CA SER A 36 23.72 -24.04 -24.09
C SER A 36 22.31 -24.07 -23.46
N ARG A 37 22.19 -23.62 -22.22
CA ARG A 37 20.93 -23.54 -21.47
C ARG A 37 20.60 -22.11 -21.04
N ALA A 38 21.22 -21.11 -21.66
CA ALA A 38 21.08 -19.73 -21.26
C ALA A 38 19.62 -19.26 -21.31
N GLU A 39 18.92 -19.53 -22.42
CA GLU A 39 17.52 -19.15 -22.60
C GLU A 39 16.60 -19.78 -21.54
N GLU A 40 16.74 -21.10 -21.29
CA GLU A 40 15.98 -21.80 -20.28
C GLU A 40 16.24 -21.23 -18.88
N ASN A 41 17.50 -20.99 -18.53
CA ASN A 41 17.89 -20.42 -17.24
C ASN A 41 17.37 -18.97 -17.07
N MET A 42 17.37 -18.17 -18.14
CA MET A 42 16.81 -16.81 -18.07
C MET A 42 15.30 -16.81 -17.93
N ALA A 43 14.57 -17.75 -18.56
CA ALA A 43 13.14 -17.92 -18.36
C ALA A 43 12.83 -18.28 -16.88
N TRP A 44 13.60 -19.18 -16.28
CA TRP A 44 13.49 -19.50 -14.86
C TRP A 44 13.84 -18.31 -13.95
N ALA A 45 14.86 -17.51 -14.31
CA ALA A 45 15.21 -16.32 -13.58
C ALA A 45 14.04 -15.32 -13.55
N GLU A 46 13.45 -15.03 -14.70
CA GLU A 46 12.31 -14.12 -14.80
C GLU A 46 11.10 -14.62 -14.01
N GLN A 47 10.76 -15.91 -14.15
CA GLN A 47 9.64 -16.49 -13.41
C GLN A 47 9.84 -16.35 -11.90
N ASN A 48 11.05 -16.61 -11.38
CA ASN A 48 11.34 -16.46 -9.96
C ASN A 48 11.33 -14.98 -9.52
N ALA A 49 11.80 -14.05 -10.35
CA ALA A 49 11.72 -12.62 -10.04
C ALA A 49 10.27 -12.12 -9.95
N ARG A 50 9.38 -12.58 -10.86
CA ARG A 50 7.94 -12.30 -10.78
C ARG A 50 7.31 -12.88 -9.50
N GLN A 51 7.69 -14.10 -9.11
CA GLN A 51 7.26 -14.70 -7.83
C GLN A 51 7.76 -13.90 -6.63
N ALA A 52 8.99 -13.37 -6.68
CA ALA A 52 9.50 -12.52 -5.60
C ALA A 52 8.62 -11.28 -5.39
N ILE A 53 8.23 -10.59 -6.46
CA ILE A 53 7.32 -9.43 -6.41
C ILE A 53 5.94 -9.86 -5.91
N LEU A 54 5.39 -10.97 -6.40
CA LEU A 54 4.09 -11.47 -5.98
C LEU A 54 4.03 -11.74 -4.46
N HIS A 55 5.12 -12.23 -3.88
CA HIS A 55 5.19 -12.50 -2.45
C HIS A 55 5.59 -11.29 -1.60
N ASP A 56 6.37 -10.37 -2.16
CA ASP A 56 6.74 -9.13 -1.47
C ASP A 56 6.97 -7.98 -2.47
N PHE A 57 5.90 -7.34 -2.87
CA PHE A 57 5.94 -6.15 -3.72
C PHE A 57 6.44 -4.90 -3.00
N THR A 58 6.55 -4.92 -1.68
CA THR A 58 7.04 -3.78 -0.89
C THR A 58 8.56 -3.70 -0.83
N ASP A 59 9.28 -4.77 -1.22
CA ASP A 59 10.75 -4.76 -1.32
C ASP A 59 11.17 -4.32 -2.73
N GLN A 60 11.65 -3.08 -2.86
CA GLN A 60 12.13 -2.51 -4.12
C GLN A 60 13.20 -3.37 -4.82
N ARG A 61 13.98 -4.18 -4.07
CA ARG A 61 15.00 -5.08 -4.63
C ARG A 61 14.39 -6.20 -5.49
N ASN A 62 13.13 -6.57 -5.25
CA ASN A 62 12.44 -7.55 -6.07
C ASN A 62 12.13 -6.97 -7.45
N TRP A 63 11.70 -5.72 -7.50
CA TRP A 63 11.47 -4.97 -8.74
C TRP A 63 12.75 -4.73 -9.52
N GLN A 64 13.82 -4.31 -8.84
CA GLN A 64 15.14 -4.14 -9.45
C GLN A 64 15.65 -5.46 -10.05
N CYS A 65 15.49 -6.59 -9.33
CA CYS A 65 15.89 -7.88 -9.84
C CYS A 65 15.15 -8.28 -11.13
N LEU A 66 13.85 -8.00 -11.24
CA LEU A 66 13.10 -8.23 -12.47
C LEU A 66 13.54 -7.30 -13.59
N ALA A 67 13.75 -6.03 -13.29
CA ALA A 67 14.23 -5.04 -14.26
C ALA A 67 15.61 -5.40 -14.82
N ASP A 68 16.54 -5.83 -13.97
CA ASP A 68 17.87 -6.29 -14.38
C ASP A 68 17.78 -7.50 -15.33
N ILE A 69 16.89 -8.46 -15.05
CA ILE A 69 16.68 -9.63 -15.90
C ILE A 69 16.10 -9.21 -17.26
N LYS A 70 15.15 -8.27 -17.29
CA LYS A 70 14.59 -7.72 -18.52
C LYS A 70 15.67 -7.01 -19.38
N LEU A 71 16.53 -6.24 -18.72
CA LEU A 71 17.66 -5.58 -19.37
C LEU A 71 18.63 -6.60 -19.96
N ILE A 72 19.01 -7.65 -19.22
CA ILE A 72 19.91 -8.71 -19.71
C ILE A 72 19.32 -9.44 -20.92
N ASN A 73 18.01 -9.64 -20.94
CA ASN A 73 17.29 -10.27 -22.04
C ASN A 73 17.09 -9.36 -23.25
N GLY A 74 17.43 -8.07 -23.14
CA GLY A 74 17.14 -7.08 -24.20
C GLY A 74 15.63 -6.84 -24.38
N ASP A 75 14.82 -7.10 -23.34
CA ASP A 75 13.36 -6.97 -23.35
C ASP A 75 12.94 -5.56 -22.90
N GLY A 76 13.02 -4.60 -23.84
CA GLY A 76 12.64 -3.21 -23.59
C GLY A 76 11.17 -3.04 -23.24
N ASP A 77 10.27 -3.77 -23.94
CA ASP A 77 8.84 -3.73 -23.66
C ASP A 77 8.52 -4.29 -22.28
N GLY A 78 9.18 -5.39 -21.90
CA GLY A 78 9.07 -5.96 -20.57
C GLY A 78 9.59 -5.04 -19.48
N LEU A 79 10.65 -4.26 -19.73
CA LEU A 79 11.16 -3.27 -18.80
C LEU A 79 10.20 -2.08 -18.65
N ASN A 80 9.60 -1.62 -19.76
CA ASN A 80 8.53 -0.62 -19.72
C ASN A 80 7.36 -1.09 -18.86
N ALA A 81 6.88 -2.33 -19.06
CA ALA A 81 5.79 -2.91 -18.25
C ALA A 81 6.12 -2.98 -16.76
N VAL A 82 7.38 -3.22 -16.38
CA VAL A 82 7.82 -3.16 -14.97
C VAL A 82 7.72 -1.74 -14.42
N LEU A 83 8.09 -0.73 -15.20
CA LEU A 83 7.97 0.68 -14.80
C LEU A 83 6.51 1.11 -14.67
N GLU A 84 5.64 0.73 -15.61
CA GLU A 84 4.20 0.98 -15.53
C GLU A 84 3.61 0.41 -14.24
N ASP A 85 3.93 -0.85 -13.94
CA ASP A 85 3.47 -1.53 -12.72
C ASP A 85 3.97 -0.80 -11.46
N VAL A 86 5.22 -0.34 -11.44
CA VAL A 86 5.78 0.46 -10.34
C VAL A 86 5.07 1.81 -10.22
N PHE A 87 4.75 2.48 -11.30
CA PHE A 87 4.00 3.74 -11.23
C PHE A 87 2.58 3.54 -10.72
N ILE A 88 1.90 2.45 -11.09
CA ILE A 88 0.60 2.09 -10.52
C ILE A 88 0.69 1.94 -8.99
N ILE A 89 1.66 1.17 -8.49
CA ILE A 89 1.81 0.96 -7.03
C ILE A 89 2.26 2.21 -6.27
N LEU A 90 2.90 3.16 -6.98
CA LEU A 90 3.22 4.49 -6.44
C LEU A 90 2.04 5.47 -6.56
N GLY A 91 0.88 5.01 -7.06
CA GLY A 91 -0.31 5.81 -7.25
C GLY A 91 -0.18 6.85 -8.37
N ARG A 92 0.69 6.63 -9.32
CA ARG A 92 0.87 7.52 -10.47
C ARG A 92 0.12 7.00 -11.69
N ASP A 93 -0.34 7.92 -12.51
CA ASP A 93 -1.01 7.59 -13.75
C ASP A 93 -0.03 6.89 -14.71
N PRO A 94 -0.35 5.68 -15.21
CA PRO A 94 0.44 4.99 -16.23
C PRO A 94 0.58 5.80 -17.54
N GLU A 95 -0.39 6.67 -17.87
CA GLU A 95 -0.32 7.54 -19.05
C GLU A 95 0.89 8.48 -19.01
N LEU A 96 1.43 8.77 -17.82
CA LEU A 96 2.68 9.52 -17.69
C LEU A 96 3.87 8.75 -18.26
N VAL A 97 3.82 7.43 -18.31
CA VAL A 97 4.83 6.57 -18.95
C VAL A 97 4.72 6.67 -20.48
N ASP A 98 3.51 6.84 -20.99
CA ASP A 98 3.28 7.06 -22.42
C ASP A 98 4.00 8.31 -22.96
N GLN A 99 4.25 9.30 -22.11
CA GLN A 99 5.06 10.47 -22.48
C GLN A 99 6.53 10.13 -22.69
N LEU A 100 6.95 8.93 -22.28
CA LEU A 100 8.31 8.42 -22.44
C LEU A 100 8.44 7.46 -23.64
N LYS A 101 7.44 7.37 -24.54
CA LYS A 101 7.38 6.42 -25.67
C LYS A 101 8.58 6.49 -26.63
N ASP A 102 9.20 7.65 -26.71
CA ASP A 102 10.37 7.86 -27.58
C ASP A 102 11.70 7.52 -26.90
N ILE A 103 11.65 6.99 -25.66
CA ILE A 103 12.84 6.65 -24.90
C ILE A 103 13.19 5.18 -25.09
N ASP A 104 14.47 4.91 -25.33
CA ASP A 104 15.00 3.55 -25.27
C ASP A 104 15.10 3.08 -23.81
N PHE A 105 14.12 2.28 -23.37
CA PHE A 105 14.08 1.75 -22.01
C PHE A 105 15.26 0.83 -21.68
N LEU A 106 15.87 0.20 -22.66
CA LEU A 106 17.09 -0.60 -22.43
C LEU A 106 18.27 0.28 -22.00
N MET A 107 18.28 1.55 -22.40
CA MET A 107 19.35 2.49 -22.03
C MET A 107 19.12 3.13 -20.66
N VAL A 108 17.88 3.47 -20.30
CA VAL A 108 17.59 4.32 -19.12
C VAL A 108 16.57 3.73 -18.15
N GLY A 109 15.90 2.64 -18.49
CA GLY A 109 14.76 2.11 -17.72
C GLY A 109 15.13 1.71 -16.29
N VAL A 110 16.30 1.08 -16.11
CA VAL A 110 16.78 0.72 -14.74
C VAL A 110 17.12 1.97 -13.94
N GLU A 111 17.71 2.98 -14.56
CA GLU A 111 18.02 4.25 -13.88
C GLU A 111 16.74 5.00 -13.50
N LEU A 112 15.72 5.00 -14.35
CA LEU A 112 14.39 5.56 -14.04
C LEU A 112 13.74 4.84 -12.87
N LEU A 113 13.84 3.51 -12.82
CA LEU A 113 13.33 2.70 -11.70
C LEU A 113 14.04 3.07 -10.38
N VAL A 114 15.36 3.16 -10.40
CA VAL A 114 16.17 3.54 -9.22
C VAL A 114 15.81 4.97 -8.79
N ALA A 115 15.69 5.91 -9.72
CA ALA A 115 15.28 7.29 -9.43
C ALA A 115 13.88 7.37 -8.82
N ALA A 116 12.93 6.56 -9.33
CA ALA A 116 11.58 6.48 -8.78
C ALA A 116 11.59 6.01 -7.33
N PHE A 117 12.33 4.95 -7.00
CA PHE A 117 12.44 4.44 -5.62
C PHE A 117 13.27 5.32 -4.69
N THR A 118 14.23 6.05 -5.22
CA THR A 118 15.00 7.03 -4.43
C THR A 118 14.12 8.20 -4.00
N ARG A 119 13.26 8.66 -4.91
CA ARG A 119 12.32 9.75 -4.63
C ARG A 119 11.13 9.31 -3.77
N ASP A 120 10.65 8.09 -3.98
CA ASP A 120 9.40 7.57 -3.42
C ASP A 120 9.57 6.11 -2.98
N PRO A 121 10.34 5.83 -1.91
CA PRO A 121 10.64 4.48 -1.45
C PRO A 121 9.37 3.68 -1.12
N LEU A 122 9.37 2.38 -1.43
CA LEU A 122 8.26 1.48 -1.10
C LEU A 122 8.23 1.13 0.39
N ASP A 123 9.40 1.08 1.03
CA ASP A 123 9.52 0.87 2.47
C ASP A 123 9.04 2.12 3.22
N PRO A 124 8.10 2.01 4.16
CA PRO A 124 7.51 3.16 4.85
C PRO A 124 8.50 3.90 5.76
N ASP A 125 9.51 3.21 6.31
CA ASP A 125 10.53 3.82 7.14
C ASP A 125 11.49 4.68 6.31
N LEU A 126 11.97 4.12 5.18
CA LEU A 126 12.79 4.87 4.23
C LEU A 126 12.01 6.04 3.62
N TRP A 127 10.72 5.84 3.31
CA TRP A 127 9.87 6.92 2.83
C TRP A 127 9.76 8.06 3.85
N TRP A 128 9.59 7.72 5.14
CA TRP A 128 9.56 8.72 6.20
C TRP A 128 10.92 9.44 6.33
N GLU A 129 12.02 8.71 6.24
CA GLU A 129 13.35 9.31 6.23
C GLU A 129 13.51 10.33 5.10
N VAL A 130 13.05 10.02 3.88
CA VAL A 130 13.09 10.95 2.74
C VAL A 130 12.24 12.19 3.00
N ILE A 131 11.05 12.06 3.63
CA ILE A 131 10.18 13.20 3.95
C ILE A 131 10.75 14.04 5.09
N SER A 132 11.22 13.40 6.16
CA SER A 132 11.68 14.05 7.39
C SER A 132 13.13 14.53 7.32
N ASN A 133 13.94 13.98 6.39
CA ASN A 133 15.34 14.35 6.23
C ASN A 133 15.46 15.72 5.58
N THR A 134 15.38 16.74 6.41
CA THR A 134 15.69 18.11 6.06
C THR A 134 17.00 18.50 6.71
N GLU A 135 17.79 19.37 6.08
CA GLU A 135 18.93 19.97 6.74
C GLU A 135 18.49 20.57 8.08
N LYS A 136 19.27 20.29 9.14
CA LYS A 136 18.95 20.70 10.52
C LYS A 136 18.61 22.17 10.56
N GLY A 137 17.33 22.51 10.80
CA GLY A 137 16.88 23.89 10.99
C GLY A 137 15.75 24.37 10.09
N GLN A 138 15.13 23.52 9.27
CA GLN A 138 14.00 23.89 8.42
C GLN A 138 12.75 23.01 8.66
N PRO A 139 12.10 23.10 9.83
CA PRO A 139 10.88 22.32 10.13
C PRO A 139 9.74 22.62 9.13
N ASP A 140 9.68 23.84 8.60
CA ASP A 140 8.66 24.24 7.63
C ASP A 140 8.69 23.41 6.34
N LEU A 141 9.86 22.90 5.94
CA LEU A 141 9.98 22.04 4.77
C LEU A 141 9.40 20.64 4.99
N VAL A 142 9.46 20.10 6.20
CA VAL A 142 8.84 18.80 6.53
C VAL A 142 7.33 18.93 6.42
N GLU A 143 6.76 19.97 7.02
CA GLU A 143 5.33 20.22 6.98
C GLU A 143 4.82 20.47 5.55
N GLN A 144 5.60 21.18 4.74
CA GLN A 144 5.29 21.37 3.33
C GLN A 144 5.29 20.04 2.57
N ARG A 145 6.30 19.18 2.77
CA ARG A 145 6.35 17.85 2.13
C ARG A 145 5.20 16.94 2.54
N ILE A 146 4.76 17.01 3.80
CA ILE A 146 3.59 16.29 4.30
C ILE A 146 2.32 16.83 3.64
N THR A 147 2.21 18.15 3.51
CA THR A 147 1.09 18.82 2.83
C THR A 147 1.04 18.40 1.34
N ASP A 148 2.17 18.42 0.65
CA ASP A 148 2.29 17.98 -0.75
C ASP A 148 1.92 16.50 -0.90
N PHE A 149 2.37 15.65 0.02
CA PHE A 149 1.97 14.24 0.06
C PHE A 149 0.47 14.08 0.24
N ALA A 150 -0.14 14.83 1.19
CA ALA A 150 -1.57 14.77 1.43
C ALA A 150 -2.38 15.26 0.22
N GLN A 151 -1.95 16.34 -0.43
CA GLN A 151 -2.59 16.83 -1.66
C GLN A 151 -2.49 15.81 -2.79
N ARG A 152 -1.34 15.16 -2.94
CA ARG A 152 -1.15 14.07 -3.91
C ARG A 152 -2.09 12.91 -3.60
N CYS A 153 -2.16 12.44 -2.35
CA CYS A 153 -3.05 11.35 -1.94
C CYS A 153 -4.51 11.62 -2.31
N ARG A 154 -5.00 12.86 -2.18
CA ARG A 154 -6.38 13.22 -2.51
C ARG A 154 -6.70 13.15 -4.01
N ARG A 155 -5.69 13.08 -4.87
CA ARG A 155 -5.82 13.03 -6.34
C ARG A 155 -5.54 11.65 -6.93
N LEU A 156 -4.89 10.76 -6.16
CA LEU A 156 -4.47 9.45 -6.64
C LEU A 156 -5.61 8.44 -6.58
N ASP A 157 -5.56 7.46 -7.50
CA ASP A 157 -6.38 6.27 -7.46
C ASP A 157 -5.70 5.18 -6.63
N PHE A 158 -6.39 4.65 -5.64
CA PHE A 158 -5.95 3.59 -4.73
C PHE A 158 -6.79 2.32 -4.89
N SER A 159 -7.41 2.09 -6.05
CA SER A 159 -8.13 0.85 -6.34
C SER A 159 -7.19 -0.35 -6.48
N ASP A 160 -5.94 -0.13 -6.93
CA ASP A 160 -4.90 -1.18 -6.87
C ASP A 160 -4.56 -1.51 -5.42
N GLN A 161 -4.66 -2.80 -5.08
CA GLN A 161 -4.43 -3.29 -3.72
C GLN A 161 -3.02 -3.00 -3.22
N ARG A 162 -2.02 -3.09 -4.08
CA ARG A 162 -0.62 -2.88 -3.73
C ARG A 162 -0.37 -1.41 -3.37
N ALA A 163 -0.91 -0.48 -4.18
CA ALA A 163 -0.89 0.95 -3.90
C ALA A 163 -1.58 1.27 -2.57
N ASN A 164 -2.77 0.74 -2.36
CA ASN A 164 -3.55 0.94 -1.14
C ASN A 164 -2.78 0.48 0.11
N VAL A 165 -2.12 -0.69 0.06
CA VAL A 165 -1.29 -1.22 1.17
C VAL A 165 -0.06 -0.35 1.42
N ILE A 166 0.67 0.06 0.38
CA ILE A 166 1.87 0.90 0.52
C ILE A 166 1.50 2.25 1.16
N TYR A 167 0.46 2.90 0.66
CA TYR A 167 0.03 4.18 1.20
C TYR A 167 -0.56 4.04 2.61
N GLY A 168 -1.32 2.98 2.90
CA GLY A 168 -1.78 2.69 4.26
C GLY A 168 -0.62 2.65 5.27
N ARG A 169 0.48 1.98 4.95
CA ARG A 169 1.68 1.92 5.80
C ARG A 169 2.39 3.27 5.94
N ARG A 170 2.42 4.08 4.88
CA ARG A 170 2.93 5.46 4.96
C ARG A 170 2.08 6.32 5.89
N LEU A 171 0.75 6.16 5.85
CA LEU A 171 -0.16 6.84 6.76
C LEU A 171 0.07 6.42 8.22
N GLU A 172 0.38 5.15 8.49
CA GLU A 172 0.77 4.70 9.83
C GLU A 172 1.99 5.46 10.35
N ARG A 173 3.01 5.69 9.50
CA ARG A 173 4.19 6.51 9.88
C ARG A 173 3.81 7.95 10.18
N LEU A 174 2.93 8.57 9.39
CA LEU A 174 2.40 9.91 9.71
C LEU A 174 1.74 9.94 11.09
N ARG A 175 0.91 8.95 11.41
CA ARG A 175 0.26 8.83 12.72
C ARG A 175 1.27 8.69 13.85
N GLU A 176 2.28 7.85 13.70
CA GLU A 176 3.34 7.64 14.70
C GLU A 176 4.13 8.93 14.98
N HIS A 177 4.23 9.81 14.00
CA HIS A 177 4.89 11.10 14.11
C HIS A 177 3.94 12.28 14.43
N GLY A 178 2.72 11.98 14.90
CA GLY A 178 1.81 12.98 15.46
C GLY A 178 0.75 13.52 14.50
N HIS A 179 0.77 13.15 13.21
CA HIS A 179 -0.20 13.63 12.20
C HIS A 179 -1.49 12.78 12.20
N THR A 180 -2.10 12.64 13.38
CA THR A 180 -3.26 11.74 13.61
C THR A 180 -4.49 12.13 12.80
N GLU A 181 -4.80 13.43 12.69
CA GLU A 181 -5.98 13.88 11.94
C GLU A 181 -5.82 13.61 10.44
N LEU A 182 -4.61 13.83 9.93
CA LEU A 182 -4.28 13.54 8.54
C LEU A 182 -4.34 12.04 8.26
N PHE A 183 -3.89 11.20 9.20
CA PHE A 183 -4.05 9.74 9.12
C PHE A 183 -5.54 9.37 8.99
N ILE A 184 -6.43 9.91 9.83
CA ILE A 184 -7.86 9.63 9.79
C ILE A 184 -8.45 10.03 8.43
N GLU A 185 -8.18 11.25 7.99
CA GLU A 185 -8.71 11.78 6.73
C GLU A 185 -8.29 10.90 5.53
N LEU A 186 -6.98 10.68 5.39
CA LEU A 186 -6.45 9.96 4.24
C LEU A 186 -6.74 8.44 4.31
N SER A 187 -6.84 7.85 5.50
CA SER A 187 -7.28 6.46 5.66
C SER A 187 -8.70 6.26 5.15
N ARG A 188 -9.61 7.20 5.45
CA ARG A 188 -10.97 7.19 4.89
C ARG A 188 -10.96 7.30 3.37
N HIS A 189 -10.06 8.10 2.81
CA HIS A 189 -9.89 8.22 1.37
C HIS A 189 -9.41 6.90 0.74
N LEU A 190 -8.39 6.25 1.30
CA LEU A 190 -7.92 4.95 0.85
C LEU A 190 -9.01 3.87 0.92
N LEU A 191 -9.79 3.87 2.03
CA LEU A 191 -10.89 2.93 2.23
C LEU A 191 -12.07 3.20 1.29
N ALA A 192 -12.29 4.44 0.84
CA ALA A 192 -13.29 4.76 -0.17
C ALA A 192 -12.96 4.14 -1.53
N HIS A 193 -11.67 4.07 -1.89
CA HIS A 193 -11.21 3.36 -3.08
C HIS A 193 -11.24 1.84 -2.93
N ARG A 194 -10.92 1.36 -1.72
CA ARG A 194 -10.82 -0.07 -1.44
C ARG A 194 -11.43 -0.44 -0.08
N PRO A 195 -12.77 -0.60 -0.02
CA PRO A 195 -13.47 -0.93 1.22
C PRO A 195 -13.06 -2.25 1.86
N ASN A 196 -12.47 -3.17 1.10
CA ASN A 196 -12.06 -4.50 1.58
C ASN A 196 -10.71 -4.51 2.31
N ASN A 197 -10.05 -3.37 2.49
CA ASN A 197 -8.81 -3.28 3.26
C ASN A 197 -9.12 -3.36 4.76
N HIS A 198 -9.32 -4.59 5.26
CA HIS A 198 -9.70 -4.84 6.66
C HIS A 198 -8.62 -4.44 7.66
N GLU A 199 -7.33 -4.47 7.28
CA GLU A 199 -6.24 -4.03 8.16
C GLU A 199 -6.35 -2.54 8.48
N LEU A 200 -6.55 -1.72 7.44
CA LEU A 200 -6.69 -0.27 7.63
C LEU A 200 -7.97 0.07 8.41
N TRP A 201 -9.08 -0.67 8.21
CA TRP A 201 -10.27 -0.56 9.04
C TRP A 201 -9.99 -0.86 10.51
N MET A 202 -9.22 -1.93 10.79
CA MET A 202 -8.82 -2.31 12.15
C MET A 202 -7.97 -1.23 12.82
N GLU A 203 -6.99 -0.67 12.09
CA GLU A 203 -6.15 0.41 12.62
C GLU A 203 -6.95 1.68 12.92
N LEU A 204 -7.86 2.04 12.02
CA LEU A 204 -8.75 3.18 12.22
C LEU A 204 -9.69 2.95 13.41
N GLY A 205 -10.26 1.75 13.55
CA GLY A 205 -11.10 1.36 14.68
C GLY A 205 -10.36 1.44 16.02
N ARG A 206 -9.11 0.93 16.08
CA ARG A 206 -8.26 1.04 17.29
C ARG A 206 -7.93 2.49 17.64
N LEU A 207 -7.76 3.33 16.64
CA LEU A 207 -7.51 4.76 16.87
C LEU A 207 -8.75 5.44 17.48
N TYR A 208 -9.93 5.22 16.89
CA TYR A 208 -11.19 5.76 17.41
C TYR A 208 -11.50 5.26 18.83
N GLU A 209 -11.25 3.95 19.12
CA GLU A 209 -11.38 3.38 20.45
C GLU A 209 -10.50 4.11 21.47
N ARG A 210 -9.22 4.38 21.14
CA ARG A 210 -8.30 5.15 22.00
C ARG A 210 -8.72 6.60 22.23
N ARG A 211 -9.44 7.20 21.26
CA ARG A 211 -9.96 8.56 21.35
C ARG A 211 -11.30 8.65 22.08
N GLY A 212 -11.90 7.49 22.42
CA GLY A 212 -13.23 7.43 23.01
C GLY A 212 -14.36 7.70 22.00
N GLU A 213 -14.07 7.67 20.72
CA GLU A 213 -15.04 7.81 19.62
C GLU A 213 -15.67 6.43 19.36
N ILE A 214 -16.58 6.04 20.27
CA ILE A 214 -17.08 4.65 20.41
C ILE A 214 -17.90 4.21 19.19
N ASP A 215 -18.75 5.10 18.65
CA ASP A 215 -19.62 4.78 17.50
C ASP A 215 -18.79 4.57 16.22
N GLU A 216 -17.75 5.37 16.01
CA GLU A 216 -16.83 5.27 14.90
C GLU A 216 -15.99 3.99 15.01
N ALA A 217 -15.47 3.70 16.21
CA ALA A 217 -14.73 2.48 16.48
C ALA A 217 -15.59 1.23 16.21
N TRP A 218 -16.81 1.23 16.72
CA TRP A 218 -17.76 0.15 16.47
C TRP A 218 -18.04 -0.04 14.98
N SER A 219 -18.27 1.05 14.25
CA SER A 219 -18.54 1.00 12.81
C SER A 219 -17.39 0.38 12.02
N CYS A 220 -16.14 0.71 12.38
CA CYS A 220 -14.96 0.11 11.77
C CYS A 220 -14.88 -1.41 12.04
N TYR A 221 -15.04 -1.82 13.30
CA TYR A 221 -14.97 -3.24 13.68
C TYR A 221 -16.14 -4.06 13.12
N ASP A 222 -17.34 -3.49 13.05
CA ASP A 222 -18.51 -4.14 12.45
C ASP A 222 -18.29 -4.36 10.95
N HIS A 223 -17.70 -3.39 10.26
CA HIS A 223 -17.37 -3.54 8.84
C HIS A 223 -16.37 -4.68 8.61
N VAL A 224 -15.30 -4.77 9.43
CA VAL A 224 -14.33 -5.87 9.37
C VAL A 224 -15.00 -7.21 9.62
N GLN A 225 -15.82 -7.33 10.64
CA GLN A 225 -16.53 -8.57 10.97
C GLN A 225 -17.53 -8.98 9.88
N THR A 226 -18.11 -8.01 9.17
CA THR A 226 -18.97 -8.27 8.01
C THR A 226 -18.18 -8.84 6.82
N ILE A 227 -16.97 -8.33 6.56
CA ILE A 227 -16.09 -8.81 5.48
C ILE A 227 -15.46 -10.15 5.84
N LEU A 228 -15.05 -10.33 7.10
CA LEU A 228 -14.37 -11.51 7.64
C LEU A 228 -15.20 -12.15 8.76
N PRO A 229 -16.25 -12.92 8.46
CA PRO A 229 -17.17 -13.45 9.46
C PRO A 229 -16.53 -14.41 10.48
N HIS A 230 -15.34 -14.94 10.19
CA HIS A 230 -14.57 -15.79 11.12
C HIS A 230 -13.74 -15.00 12.14
N GLN A 231 -13.62 -13.68 11.98
CA GLN A 231 -13.02 -12.78 12.97
C GLN A 231 -14.11 -12.06 13.76
N THR A 232 -13.85 -11.76 15.01
CA THR A 232 -14.83 -11.19 15.95
C THR A 232 -14.43 -9.83 16.52
N PRO A 233 -13.84 -8.89 15.73
CA PRO A 233 -13.31 -7.65 16.28
C PRO A 233 -14.38 -6.75 16.92
N ARG A 234 -15.60 -6.74 16.38
CA ARG A 234 -16.74 -6.01 16.94
C ARG A 234 -17.14 -6.59 18.29
N ASP A 235 -17.27 -7.92 18.37
CA ASP A 235 -17.74 -8.60 19.58
C ASP A 235 -16.67 -8.51 20.69
N ASP A 236 -15.39 -8.57 20.32
CA ASP A 236 -14.26 -8.35 21.22
C ASP A 236 -14.23 -6.90 21.74
N PHE A 237 -14.49 -5.92 20.88
CA PHE A 237 -14.62 -4.51 21.27
C PHE A 237 -15.77 -4.30 22.25
N LEU A 238 -16.95 -4.84 21.98
CA LEU A 238 -18.10 -4.75 22.88
C LEU A 238 -17.82 -5.42 24.24
N SER A 239 -17.10 -6.53 24.26
CA SER A 239 -16.67 -7.21 25.48
C SER A 239 -15.72 -6.34 26.32
N ARG A 240 -14.74 -5.68 25.68
CA ARG A 240 -13.85 -4.73 26.36
C ARG A 240 -14.61 -3.53 26.92
N LEU A 241 -15.53 -2.98 26.14
CA LEU A 241 -16.34 -1.84 26.52
C LEU A 241 -17.20 -2.15 27.72
N LYS A 242 -17.87 -3.32 27.72
CA LYS A 242 -18.66 -3.81 28.86
C LYS A 242 -17.82 -3.99 30.13
N GLY A 243 -16.63 -4.61 30.00
CA GLY A 243 -15.72 -4.77 31.13
C GLY A 243 -15.22 -3.46 31.73
N ALA A 244 -15.04 -2.43 30.90
CA ALA A 244 -14.66 -1.09 31.35
C ALA A 244 -15.83 -0.37 32.06
N MET A 245 -17.07 -0.63 31.65
CA MET A 245 -18.28 -0.02 32.27
C MET A 245 -18.69 -0.67 33.56
N ASP A 246 -18.46 -1.97 33.75
CA ASP A 246 -18.76 -2.68 34.98
C ASP A 246 -17.89 -2.21 36.17
N GLY A 247 -16.81 -1.45 35.90
CA GLY A 247 -15.90 -0.88 36.91
C GLY A 247 -16.11 0.58 37.29
N GLU A 248 -16.93 1.34 36.56
CA GLU A 248 -17.15 2.78 36.79
C GLU A 248 -18.64 3.15 36.67
N GLU A 249 -19.13 3.98 37.61
CA GLU A 249 -20.48 4.60 37.57
C GLU A 249 -20.57 5.69 36.46
N LYS A 250 -20.28 5.34 35.20
CA LYS A 250 -20.49 6.25 34.08
C LYS A 250 -21.80 5.93 33.36
N GLN A 251 -22.40 6.96 32.74
CA GLN A 251 -23.64 6.80 31.98
C GLN A 251 -23.54 5.61 31.02
N PRO A 252 -24.49 4.66 31.08
CA PRO A 252 -24.42 3.48 30.25
C PRO A 252 -24.48 3.87 28.77
N TRP A 253 -23.51 3.38 28.02
CA TRP A 253 -23.58 3.46 26.55
C TRP A 253 -24.84 2.71 26.07
N SER A 254 -25.73 3.44 25.41
CA SER A 254 -27.06 2.94 25.02
C SER A 254 -27.05 1.98 23.83
N GLY A 255 -25.85 1.61 23.33
CA GLY A 255 -25.63 0.80 22.14
C GLY A 255 -25.21 1.65 20.92
N PRO A 256 -24.75 0.97 19.85
CA PRO A 256 -24.28 1.64 18.66
C PRO A 256 -25.42 2.41 17.98
N ASP A 257 -25.14 3.64 17.55
CA ASP A 257 -26.07 4.41 16.74
C ASP A 257 -26.06 3.91 15.28
N ILE A 258 -27.02 3.06 14.95
CA ILE A 258 -27.17 2.48 13.60
C ILE A 258 -27.33 3.58 12.53
N THR A 259 -27.88 4.73 12.90
CA THR A 259 -28.04 5.87 11.97
C THR A 259 -26.69 6.48 11.64
N LYS A 260 -25.82 6.65 12.64
CA LYS A 260 -24.43 7.12 12.44
C LYS A 260 -23.60 6.15 11.58
N ARG A 261 -23.76 4.83 11.80
CA ARG A 261 -23.13 3.82 10.93
C ARG A 261 -23.56 3.99 9.47
N SER A 262 -24.86 4.11 9.23
CA SER A 262 -25.41 4.30 7.89
C SER A 262 -24.87 5.58 7.25
N THR A 263 -24.85 6.68 8.00
CA THR A 263 -24.31 7.98 7.54
C THR A 263 -22.81 7.88 7.23
N PHE A 264 -22.03 7.22 8.08
CA PHE A 264 -20.61 7.01 7.88
C PHE A 264 -20.33 6.19 6.59
N LEU A 265 -21.04 5.08 6.39
CA LEU A 265 -20.90 4.28 5.17
C LEU A 265 -21.35 5.05 3.91
N GLN A 266 -22.44 5.85 3.99
CA GLN A 266 -22.87 6.73 2.90
C GLN A 266 -21.84 7.81 2.57
N GLN A 267 -21.16 8.38 3.57
CA GLN A 267 -20.07 9.32 3.36
C GLN A 267 -18.91 8.67 2.60
N MET A 268 -18.53 7.46 2.99
CA MET A 268 -17.50 6.68 2.31
C MET A 268 -17.89 6.35 0.86
N GLU A 269 -19.12 5.92 0.64
CA GLU A 269 -19.64 5.66 -0.70
C GLU A 269 -19.72 6.94 -1.56
N SER A 270 -20.08 8.08 -0.96
CA SER A 270 -20.09 9.36 -1.66
C SER A 270 -18.70 9.84 -2.05
N LEU A 271 -17.70 9.60 -1.21
CA LEU A 271 -16.29 9.86 -1.52
C LEU A 271 -15.84 8.99 -2.70
N SER A 272 -16.13 7.68 -2.66
CA SER A 272 -15.82 6.76 -3.74
C SER A 272 -16.45 7.20 -5.08
N LYS A 273 -17.73 7.63 -5.05
CA LYS A 273 -18.44 8.13 -6.25
C LYS A 273 -17.87 9.45 -6.78
N ARG A 274 -17.36 10.33 -5.92
CA ARG A 274 -16.72 11.59 -6.36
C ARG A 274 -15.40 11.32 -7.05
N ILE A 275 -14.61 10.41 -6.51
CA ILE A 275 -13.35 9.95 -7.07
C ILE A 275 -13.58 9.34 -8.46
N SER A 276 -14.60 8.47 -8.61
CA SER A 276 -14.94 7.82 -9.88
C SER A 276 -15.51 8.79 -10.96
N LYS A 277 -16.00 9.98 -10.57
CA LYS A 277 -16.62 10.94 -11.50
C LYS A 277 -15.70 12.07 -11.96
N ASN A 278 -14.56 12.26 -11.33
CA ASN A 278 -13.58 13.29 -11.69
C ASN A 278 -12.19 12.64 -11.91
N PRO A 279 -11.98 11.96 -13.04
CA PRO A 279 -10.64 11.50 -13.40
C PRO A 279 -9.71 12.63 -13.88
N GLU A 280 -10.22 13.88 -13.96
CA GLU A 280 -9.48 15.06 -14.47
C GLU A 280 -9.26 16.12 -13.35
N LEU A 281 -8.68 15.75 -12.21
CA LEU A 281 -8.18 16.76 -11.26
C LEU A 281 -6.76 16.44 -10.85
#